data_ed6da1f75f486252c3704b161132c0ed
#
_entry.id   ed6da1f75f486252c3704b161132c0ed
#
_cell.length_a   1.000
_cell.length_b   1.000
_cell.length_c   1.000
_cell.angle_alpha   90.00
_cell.angle_beta   90.00
_cell.angle_gamma   90.00
#
_symmetry.space_group_name_H-M   'P 1'
#
loop_
_entity.id
_entity.type
_entity.pdbx_description
1 polymer ?
#
loop_
_entity_poly.entity_id
_entity_poly.type
_entity_poly.pdbx_seq_one_letter_code
_entity_poly.pdbx_strand_id
1 'polypeptide(L)'
;GYGNIKKILAQIDTYPKDFQVLCVCGTNKNIKSVVDECEWNKQIYSYGFVDNVDVMMDAADFIITKPGGLTTSESLAKGLPMITMNQLPGQEDRNLNFLVNNGAAIMVNDTYPISEAINQMFACPWRVAMMEESVRHLGKPNATADLYNFCCAKVLAKSTLI
;
A
#
# COMPACT_ATOMS: atom_id res chain seq x y z
N GLY A 1 11.83 -2.31 8.87
CA GLY A 1 11.15 -2.55 7.62
C GLY A 1 11.28 -3.99 7.19
N TYR A 2 10.17 -4.60 6.95
CA TYR A 2 10.11 -5.93 6.36
C TYR A 2 10.34 -5.79 4.85
N GLY A 3 11.24 -6.58 4.30
CA GLY A 3 11.54 -6.60 2.88
C GLY A 3 12.90 -5.99 2.56
N ASN A 4 13.46 -6.43 1.46
CA ASN A 4 14.72 -5.89 0.97
C ASN A 4 14.45 -4.60 0.19
N ILE A 5 14.15 -3.50 0.90
CA ILE A 5 13.85 -2.18 0.31
C ILE A 5 14.89 -1.81 -0.73
N LYS A 6 16.19 -2.00 -0.44
CA LYS A 6 17.26 -1.73 -1.39
C LYS A 6 17.11 -2.52 -2.70
N LYS A 7 16.77 -3.83 -2.60
CA LYS A 7 16.57 -4.67 -3.78
C LYS A 7 15.36 -4.20 -4.60
N ILE A 8 14.30 -3.79 -3.92
CA ILE A 8 13.09 -3.24 -4.57
C ILE A 8 13.46 -1.95 -5.30
N LEU A 9 14.09 -1.00 -4.59
CA LEU A 9 14.48 0.28 -5.18
C LEU A 9 15.43 0.07 -6.37
N ALA A 10 16.40 -0.84 -6.28
CA ALA A 10 17.30 -1.14 -7.40
C ALA A 10 16.56 -1.70 -8.62
N GLN A 11 15.51 -2.50 -8.43
CA GLN A 11 14.71 -3.00 -9.54
C GLN A 11 13.83 -1.92 -10.19
N ILE A 12 13.25 -1.03 -9.41
CA ILE A 12 12.41 0.05 -9.94
C ILE A 12 13.24 1.18 -10.53
N ASP A 13 14.46 1.39 -10.04
CA ASP A 13 15.39 2.41 -10.52
C ASP A 13 15.80 2.23 -11.98
N THR A 14 15.80 0.98 -12.46
CA THR A 14 16.11 0.65 -13.86
C THR A 14 14.94 0.87 -14.83
N TYR A 15 13.74 1.20 -14.33
CA TYR A 15 12.58 1.40 -15.20
C TYR A 15 12.75 2.66 -16.06
N PRO A 16 12.42 2.64 -17.37
CA PRO A 16 12.82 3.72 -18.30
C PRO A 16 12.02 5.02 -18.14
N LYS A 17 10.80 4.98 -17.57
CA LYS A 17 10.00 6.20 -17.36
C LYS A 17 10.41 6.90 -16.07
N ASP A 18 10.26 8.23 -16.06
CA ASP A 18 10.49 9.04 -14.88
C ASP A 18 9.31 8.98 -13.92
N PHE A 19 9.61 8.83 -12.64
CA PHE A 19 8.69 8.92 -11.52
C PHE A 19 9.45 9.21 -10.22
N GLN A 20 8.72 9.57 -9.20
CA GLN A 20 9.25 9.85 -7.87
C GLN A 20 8.87 8.71 -6.91
N VAL A 21 9.72 8.47 -5.92
CA VAL A 21 9.50 7.45 -4.91
C VAL A 21 9.56 8.05 -3.52
N LEU A 22 8.50 7.89 -2.74
CA LEU A 22 8.48 8.18 -1.31
C LEU A 22 8.81 6.90 -0.55
N CYS A 23 10.02 6.77 -0.06
CA CYS A 23 10.51 5.56 0.61
C CYS A 23 10.47 5.73 2.14
N VAL A 24 9.53 5.07 2.81
CA VAL A 24 9.40 5.12 4.28
C VAL A 24 10.13 3.94 4.91
N CYS A 25 11.27 4.20 5.54
CA CYS A 25 12.12 3.20 6.21
C CYS A 25 11.70 2.92 7.66
N GLY A 26 10.76 3.69 8.20
CA GLY A 26 10.29 3.60 9.58
C GLY A 26 11.44 3.80 10.58
N THR A 27 11.48 2.99 11.64
CA THR A 27 12.52 3.09 12.68
C THR A 27 13.85 2.45 12.29
N ASN A 28 13.96 1.88 11.09
CA ASN A 28 15.18 1.21 10.65
C ASN A 28 16.19 2.21 10.05
N LYS A 29 17.02 2.77 10.92
CA LYS A 29 18.05 3.76 10.54
C LYS A 29 19.08 3.19 9.56
N ASN A 30 19.42 1.89 9.68
CA ASN A 30 20.39 1.26 8.79
C ASN A 30 19.88 1.19 7.34
N ILE A 31 18.62 0.83 7.16
CA ILE A 31 18.02 0.83 5.82
C ILE A 31 17.97 2.25 5.25
N LYS A 32 17.61 3.24 6.07
CA LYS A 32 17.59 4.64 5.65
C LYS A 32 18.98 5.09 5.17
N SER A 33 20.05 4.89 5.97
CA SER A 33 21.41 5.21 5.54
C SER A 33 21.77 4.55 4.22
N VAL A 34 21.46 3.26 4.07
CA VAL A 34 21.76 2.53 2.82
C VAL A 34 21.03 3.13 1.62
N VAL A 35 19.79 3.61 1.80
CA VAL A 35 19.04 4.26 0.72
C VAL A 35 19.62 5.63 0.40
N ASP A 36 20.01 6.41 1.42
CA ASP A 36 20.58 7.75 1.28
C ASP A 36 21.97 7.74 0.63
N GLU A 37 22.77 6.71 0.88
CA GLU A 37 24.13 6.56 0.37
C GLU A 37 24.19 6.03 -1.08
N CYS A 38 23.10 5.48 -1.60
CA CYS A 38 23.03 4.98 -2.97
C CYS A 38 22.76 6.12 -3.96
N GLU A 39 23.44 6.09 -5.08
CA GLU A 39 23.10 6.91 -6.25
C GLU A 39 21.97 6.23 -7.03
N TRP A 40 20.87 6.95 -7.24
CA TRP A 40 19.68 6.48 -7.93
C TRP A 40 19.46 7.27 -9.22
N ASN A 41 18.97 6.61 -10.27
CA ASN A 41 18.51 7.28 -11.49
C ASN A 41 17.14 7.96 -11.26
N LYS A 42 16.34 7.43 -10.34
CA LYS A 42 15.04 7.98 -9.97
C LYS A 42 15.14 8.94 -8.80
N GLN A 43 14.19 9.86 -8.73
CA GLN A 43 14.06 10.77 -7.60
C GLN A 43 13.47 10.01 -6.39
N ILE A 44 14.33 9.57 -5.48
CA ILE A 44 13.96 8.82 -4.29
C ILE A 44 14.09 9.72 -3.07
N TYR A 45 12.96 9.96 -2.39
CA TYR A 45 12.90 10.65 -1.12
C TYR A 45 12.83 9.64 0.01
N SER A 46 13.88 9.50 0.80
CA SER A 46 13.92 8.56 1.92
C SER A 46 13.48 9.22 3.23
N TYR A 47 12.56 8.56 3.92
CA TYR A 47 12.04 9.01 5.21
C TYR A 47 12.33 7.96 6.29
N GLY A 48 12.58 8.41 7.50
CA GLY A 48 12.59 7.57 8.69
C GLY A 48 11.18 7.21 9.13
N PHE A 49 10.95 7.19 10.45
CA PHE A 49 9.60 7.13 11.00
C PHE A 49 8.89 8.46 10.72
N VAL A 50 7.67 8.37 10.20
CA VAL A 50 6.80 9.51 9.92
C VAL A 50 5.42 9.26 10.53
N ASP A 51 4.71 10.30 10.89
CA ASP A 51 3.36 10.28 11.46
C ASP A 51 2.27 10.71 10.46
N ASN A 52 2.68 11.12 9.26
CA ASN A 52 1.82 11.61 8.19
C ASN A 52 1.79 10.70 6.96
N VAL A 53 1.83 9.38 7.16
CA VAL A 53 1.76 8.38 6.06
C VAL A 53 0.49 8.57 5.23
N ASP A 54 -0.61 8.97 5.85
CA ASP A 54 -1.89 9.24 5.19
C ASP A 54 -1.78 10.34 4.12
N VAL A 55 -1.01 11.40 4.39
CA VAL A 55 -0.73 12.48 3.42
C VAL A 55 0.15 11.98 2.28
N MET A 56 1.12 11.12 2.59
CA MET A 56 1.97 10.49 1.57
C MET A 56 1.17 9.57 0.66
N MET A 57 0.19 8.83 1.21
CA MET A 57 -0.73 8.00 0.43
C MET A 57 -1.63 8.84 -0.47
N ASP A 58 -2.10 10.02 -0.01
CA ASP A 58 -2.90 10.94 -0.82
C ASP A 58 -2.11 11.54 -1.99
N ALA A 59 -0.79 11.64 -1.84
CA ALA A 59 0.11 12.17 -2.88
C ALA A 59 0.61 11.10 -3.87
N ALA A 60 0.33 9.82 -3.62
CA ALA A 60 0.84 8.71 -4.41
C ALA A 60 -0.20 8.18 -5.41
N ASP A 61 0.25 7.68 -6.56
CA ASP A 61 -0.60 7.01 -7.55
C ASP A 61 -0.80 5.52 -7.21
N PHE A 62 0.15 4.90 -6.53
CA PHE A 62 0.05 3.53 -6.01
C PHE A 62 1.07 3.29 -4.90
N ILE A 63 0.88 2.24 -4.12
CA ILE A 63 1.78 1.87 -3.03
C ILE A 63 2.39 0.48 -3.27
N ILE A 64 3.69 0.35 -2.94
CA ILE A 64 4.40 -0.93 -2.91
C ILE A 64 4.56 -1.32 -1.44
N THR A 65 3.89 -2.39 -1.03
CA THR A 65 3.87 -2.80 0.38
C THR A 65 3.65 -4.29 0.55
N LYS A 66 3.80 -4.78 1.78
CA LYS A 66 3.29 -6.10 2.16
C LYS A 66 1.78 -6.02 2.46
N PRO A 67 1.02 -7.11 2.29
CA PRO A 67 -0.43 -7.10 2.49
C PRO A 67 -0.83 -7.18 3.98
N GLY A 68 -0.21 -6.35 4.82
CA GLY A 68 -0.54 -6.23 6.25
C GLY A 68 -1.89 -5.55 6.46
N GLY A 69 -2.64 -5.96 7.50
CA GLY A 69 -4.02 -5.53 7.70
C GLY A 69 -4.21 -4.02 7.80
N LEU A 70 -3.38 -3.30 8.55
CA LEU A 70 -3.50 -1.85 8.72
C LEU A 70 -3.22 -1.11 7.42
N THR A 71 -2.04 -1.30 6.82
CA THR A 71 -1.66 -0.61 5.57
C THR A 71 -2.63 -0.93 4.43
N THR A 72 -3.11 -2.19 4.35
CA THR A 72 -4.14 -2.59 3.39
C THR A 72 -5.43 -1.78 3.58
N SER A 73 -5.92 -1.69 4.82
CA SER A 73 -7.16 -0.95 5.12
C SER A 73 -7.01 0.55 4.84
N GLU A 74 -5.86 1.13 5.17
CA GLU A 74 -5.52 2.52 4.88
C GLU A 74 -5.47 2.77 3.37
N SER A 75 -4.78 1.93 2.60
CA SER A 75 -4.69 2.05 1.13
C SER A 75 -6.08 1.93 0.49
N LEU A 76 -6.91 0.99 0.93
CA LEU A 76 -8.28 0.86 0.46
C LEU A 76 -9.12 2.09 0.78
N ALA A 77 -9.02 2.65 1.99
CA ALA A 77 -9.75 3.85 2.40
C ALA A 77 -9.32 5.10 1.60
N LYS A 78 -8.05 5.16 1.18
CA LYS A 78 -7.48 6.24 0.35
C LYS A 78 -7.74 6.05 -1.16
N GLY A 79 -8.29 4.92 -1.59
CA GLY A 79 -8.47 4.63 -3.01
C GLY A 79 -7.17 4.31 -3.75
N LEU A 80 -6.12 3.88 -3.03
CA LEU A 80 -4.76 3.73 -3.55
C LEU A 80 -4.48 2.29 -4.00
N PRO A 81 -4.26 2.03 -5.31
CA PRO A 81 -3.89 0.71 -5.83
C PRO A 81 -2.59 0.18 -5.22
N MET A 82 -2.48 -1.13 -5.11
CA MET A 82 -1.36 -1.76 -4.43
C MET A 82 -0.53 -2.68 -5.34
N ILE A 83 0.78 -2.62 -5.19
CA ILE A 83 1.70 -3.69 -5.60
C ILE A 83 2.15 -4.38 -4.31
N THR A 84 1.88 -5.68 -4.18
CA THR A 84 2.11 -6.41 -2.95
C THR A 84 3.10 -7.55 -3.13
N MET A 85 3.91 -7.74 -2.10
CA MET A 85 4.86 -8.83 -2.03
C MET A 85 4.48 -9.73 -0.86
N ASN A 86 4.28 -11.03 -1.12
CA ASN A 86 4.10 -11.99 -0.06
C ASN A 86 5.44 -12.55 0.38
N GLN A 87 5.76 -12.41 1.67
CA GLN A 87 7.01 -12.90 2.24
C GLN A 87 6.81 -13.92 3.38
N LEU A 88 5.61 -13.99 3.94
CA LEU A 88 5.32 -14.87 5.08
C LEU A 88 3.96 -15.54 4.93
N PRO A 89 3.90 -16.89 4.99
CA PRO A 89 2.64 -17.63 5.03
C PRO A 89 1.78 -17.25 6.24
N GLY A 90 0.46 -17.23 6.05
CA GLY A 90 -0.49 -17.04 7.14
C GLY A 90 -1.53 -15.96 6.90
N GLN A 91 -1.70 -15.01 7.85
CA GLN A 91 -2.73 -13.97 7.76
C GLN A 91 -2.52 -13.04 6.56
N GLU A 92 -1.27 -12.74 6.21
CA GLU A 92 -0.94 -11.91 5.07
C GLU A 92 -1.32 -12.58 3.73
N ASP A 93 -1.28 -13.92 3.64
CA ASP A 93 -1.76 -14.65 2.46
C ASP A 93 -3.26 -14.45 2.21
N ARG A 94 -4.06 -14.41 3.27
CA ARG A 94 -5.50 -14.16 3.15
C ARG A 94 -5.78 -12.75 2.65
N ASN A 95 -5.08 -11.77 3.19
CA ASN A 95 -5.18 -10.38 2.74
C ASN A 95 -4.75 -10.26 1.28
N LEU A 96 -3.62 -10.88 0.91
CA LEU A 96 -3.11 -10.89 -0.46
C LEU A 96 -4.12 -11.49 -1.43
N ASN A 97 -4.61 -12.69 -1.14
CA ASN A 97 -5.61 -13.37 -1.99
C ASN A 97 -6.89 -12.54 -2.12
N PHE A 98 -7.35 -11.92 -1.02
CA PHE A 98 -8.51 -11.02 -1.06
C PHE A 98 -8.26 -9.84 -2.02
N LEU A 99 -7.15 -9.14 -1.88
CA LEU A 99 -6.82 -7.98 -2.70
C LEU A 99 -6.68 -8.31 -4.18
N VAL A 100 -5.95 -9.39 -4.50
CA VAL A 100 -5.71 -9.81 -5.89
C VAL A 100 -6.99 -10.28 -6.56
N ASN A 101 -7.79 -11.11 -5.87
CA ASN A 101 -9.05 -11.63 -6.43
C ASN A 101 -10.12 -10.54 -6.61
N ASN A 102 -10.01 -9.43 -5.89
CA ASN A 102 -10.90 -8.27 -6.06
C ASN A 102 -10.29 -7.17 -6.96
N GLY A 103 -9.15 -7.41 -7.59
CA GLY A 103 -8.55 -6.46 -8.52
C GLY A 103 -7.94 -5.21 -7.86
N ALA A 104 -7.71 -5.23 -6.54
CA ALA A 104 -7.16 -4.10 -5.78
C ALA A 104 -5.63 -4.10 -5.70
N ALA A 105 -4.98 -5.23 -6.02
CA ALA A 105 -3.53 -5.36 -5.96
C ALA A 105 -2.97 -6.22 -7.10
N ILE A 106 -1.71 -5.94 -7.42
CA ILE A 106 -0.85 -6.81 -8.21
C ILE A 106 0.09 -7.53 -7.25
N MET A 107 0.12 -8.87 -7.30
CA MET A 107 1.08 -9.66 -6.55
C MET A 107 2.38 -9.81 -7.32
N VAL A 108 3.51 -9.53 -6.67
CA VAL A 108 4.84 -9.79 -7.21
C VAL A 108 5.51 -10.97 -6.51
N ASN A 109 6.21 -11.77 -7.28
CA ASN A 109 6.98 -12.93 -6.86
C ASN A 109 8.14 -13.17 -7.83
N ASP A 110 8.84 -14.30 -7.71
CA ASP A 110 9.98 -14.62 -8.58
C ASP A 110 9.57 -14.82 -10.05
N THR A 111 8.34 -15.26 -10.32
CA THR A 111 7.82 -15.44 -11.68
C THR A 111 7.28 -14.13 -12.27
N TYR A 112 6.74 -13.26 -11.43
CA TYR A 112 6.19 -11.98 -11.82
C TYR A 112 6.87 -10.86 -11.01
N PRO A 113 8.01 -10.35 -11.51
CA PRO A 113 8.85 -9.40 -10.77
C PRO A 113 8.23 -8.01 -10.66
N ILE A 114 8.74 -7.19 -9.75
CA ILE A 114 8.22 -5.85 -9.50
C ILE A 114 8.34 -4.93 -10.73
N SER A 115 9.35 -5.13 -11.56
CA SER A 115 9.51 -4.40 -12.82
C SER A 115 8.33 -4.60 -13.77
N GLU A 116 7.78 -5.82 -13.82
CA GLU A 116 6.60 -6.10 -14.63
C GLU A 116 5.33 -5.49 -14.01
N ALA A 117 5.19 -5.54 -12.68
CA ALA A 117 4.08 -4.89 -12.00
C ALA A 117 4.09 -3.36 -12.25
N ILE A 118 5.24 -2.72 -12.16
CA ILE A 118 5.40 -1.29 -12.46
C ILE A 118 5.11 -1.00 -13.94
N ASN A 119 5.56 -1.86 -14.83
CA ASN A 119 5.25 -1.73 -16.26
C ASN A 119 3.73 -1.74 -16.49
N GLN A 120 2.99 -2.61 -15.81
CA GLN A 120 1.52 -2.63 -15.86
C GLN A 120 0.89 -1.31 -15.38
N MET A 121 1.41 -0.73 -14.30
CA MET A 121 0.90 0.55 -13.77
C MET A 121 1.12 1.71 -14.74
N PHE A 122 2.24 1.73 -15.47
CA PHE A 122 2.56 2.84 -16.39
C PHE A 122 2.11 2.62 -17.83
N ALA A 123 2.04 1.39 -18.30
CA ALA A 123 1.72 1.09 -19.70
C ALA A 123 0.23 0.80 -19.94
N CYS A 124 -0.54 0.51 -18.90
CA CYS A 124 -1.94 0.10 -19.01
C CYS A 124 -2.87 1.00 -18.18
N PRO A 125 -3.13 2.26 -18.61
CA PRO A 125 -3.99 3.20 -17.85
C PRO A 125 -5.39 2.66 -17.55
N TRP A 126 -5.97 1.88 -18.47
CA TRP A 126 -7.27 1.24 -18.26
C TRP A 126 -7.26 0.26 -17.08
N ARG A 127 -6.14 -0.46 -16.87
CA ARG A 127 -5.99 -1.39 -15.74
C ARG A 127 -5.90 -0.63 -14.44
N VAL A 128 -5.14 0.46 -14.41
CA VAL A 128 -5.04 1.32 -13.22
C VAL A 128 -6.40 1.86 -12.84
N ALA A 129 -7.18 2.37 -13.79
CA ALA A 129 -8.53 2.87 -13.56
C ALA A 129 -9.46 1.79 -12.97
N MET A 130 -9.39 0.54 -13.49
CA MET A 130 -10.14 -0.58 -12.90
C MET A 130 -9.68 -0.93 -11.49
N MET A 131 -8.38 -0.89 -11.22
CA MET A 131 -7.85 -1.11 -9.87
C MET A 131 -8.33 -0.03 -8.90
N GLU A 132 -8.28 1.22 -9.29
CA GLU A 132 -8.78 2.35 -8.48
C GLU A 132 -10.28 2.21 -8.18
N GLU A 133 -11.08 1.78 -9.14
CA GLU A 133 -12.51 1.52 -8.93
C GLU A 133 -12.72 0.38 -7.92
N SER A 134 -11.97 -0.72 -8.07
CA SER A 134 -12.00 -1.85 -7.14
C SER A 134 -11.60 -1.43 -5.72
N VAL A 135 -10.52 -0.66 -5.59
CA VAL A 135 -10.03 -0.17 -4.30
C VAL A 135 -11.05 0.74 -3.63
N ARG A 136 -11.65 1.67 -4.38
CA ARG A 136 -12.73 2.55 -3.87
C ARG A 136 -13.97 1.77 -3.42
N HIS A 137 -14.35 0.73 -4.16
CA HIS A 137 -15.49 -0.12 -3.81
C HIS A 137 -15.25 -0.91 -2.52
N LEU A 138 -14.04 -1.42 -2.32
CA LEU A 138 -13.67 -2.19 -1.13
C LEU A 138 -13.39 -1.30 0.07
N GLY A 139 -12.96 -0.07 -0.14
CA GLY A 139 -12.59 0.87 0.89
C GLY A 139 -13.74 1.22 1.84
N LYS A 140 -13.39 1.48 3.11
CA LYS A 140 -14.33 1.90 4.15
C LYS A 140 -13.81 3.18 4.82
N PRO A 141 -13.79 4.33 4.12
CA PRO A 141 -13.20 5.57 4.65
C PRO A 141 -13.92 6.09 5.90
N ASN A 142 -15.20 5.75 6.07
CA ASN A 142 -16.02 6.17 7.21
C ASN A 142 -16.12 5.12 8.33
N ALA A 143 -15.31 4.05 8.31
CA ALA A 143 -15.44 2.92 9.23
C ALA A 143 -15.48 3.31 10.71
N THR A 144 -14.70 4.32 11.13
CA THR A 144 -14.70 4.82 12.52
C THR A 144 -16.04 5.47 12.89
N ALA A 145 -16.58 6.31 12.02
CA ALA A 145 -17.87 6.96 12.24
C ALA A 145 -19.01 5.93 12.25
N ASP A 146 -18.98 4.97 11.33
CA ASP A 146 -19.97 3.89 11.25
C ASP A 146 -19.97 3.03 12.53
N LEU A 147 -18.78 2.67 13.03
CA LEU A 147 -18.61 1.94 14.27
C LEU A 147 -19.12 2.73 15.47
N TYR A 148 -18.76 4.02 15.56
CA TYR A 148 -19.26 4.91 16.61
C TYR A 148 -20.78 4.96 16.62
N ASN A 149 -21.41 5.21 15.48
CA ASN A 149 -22.86 5.28 15.35
C ASN A 149 -23.52 3.95 15.72
N PHE A 150 -22.95 2.81 15.31
CA PHE A 150 -23.45 1.49 15.69
C PHE A 150 -23.39 1.29 17.21
N CYS A 151 -22.29 1.66 17.87
CA CYS A 151 -22.15 1.54 19.33
C CYS A 151 -23.16 2.43 20.06
N CYS A 152 -23.33 3.68 19.66
CA CYS A 152 -24.29 4.61 20.23
C CYS A 152 -25.73 4.07 20.11
N ALA A 153 -26.12 3.58 18.93
CA ALA A 153 -27.44 3.00 18.72
C ALA A 153 -27.71 1.79 19.64
N LYS A 154 -26.71 0.94 19.85
CA LYS A 154 -26.83 -0.23 20.75
C LYS A 154 -26.94 0.16 22.23
N VAL A 155 -26.22 1.20 22.67
CA VAL A 155 -26.31 1.71 24.04
C VAL A 155 -27.68 2.34 24.30
N LEU A 156 -28.16 3.20 23.39
CA LEU A 156 -29.48 3.83 23.51
C LEU A 156 -30.61 2.81 23.53
N ALA A 157 -30.57 1.79 22.67
CA ALA A 157 -31.59 0.73 22.64
C ALA A 157 -31.63 -0.08 23.96
N LYS A 158 -30.52 -0.22 24.69
CA LYS A 158 -30.53 -0.85 26.02
C LYS A 158 -31.09 0.05 27.13
N SER A 159 -30.90 1.37 27.01
CA SER A 159 -31.43 2.35 27.99
C SER A 159 -32.92 2.53 27.92
N THR A 160 -33.55 2.15 26.82
CA THR A 160 -35.04 2.29 26.62
C THR A 160 -35.81 1.05 27.14
N LEU A 161 -35.09 0.01 27.58
CA LEU A 161 -35.67 -1.24 28.09
C LEU A 161 -35.66 -1.34 29.66
N ILE A 162 -35.31 -0.26 30.34
CA ILE A 162 -35.35 -0.07 31.80
C ILE A 162 -36.40 1.01 32.12
#